data_0d4ae9436d9873421f468fd999281e94
#
_entry.id   0d4ae9436d9873421f468fd999281e94
#
_cell.length_a   1.000
_cell.length_b   1.000
_cell.length_c   1.000
_cell.angle_alpha   90.00
_cell.angle_beta   90.00
_cell.angle_gamma   90.00
#
_symmetry.space_group_name_H-M   'P 1'
#
loop_
_entity.id
_entity.type
_entity.pdbx_description
1 polymer ?
#
loop_
_entity_poly.entity_id
_entity_poly.type
_entity_poly.pdbx_seq_one_letter_code
_entity_poly.pdbx_strand_id
1 'polypeptide(L)'
;MKANLRRNISAIAIAIGLAMFVSSPSFSATPDVGGNNSISAYVGTGGLLLPDSFSGSKATKSAVSDCLGCTWRYTIYCMQGAKAPCKHAVTSCPRGSLLYRVWFGRTPTTIAVIGSVCWGSTEPITRRQVEGRIDDYVVRYIPALRPGFDPPGGSLTSVPVIFWTGQPTNFKPPSFMLSGHSVSITAIPTWRWIWGDGTSAWKSVAGAQYPSRQITYQYRSPGNYDVGVTAVWQAKYTVTGIGTFDTSGEILRQAGKLAVPVRSSKTVLISH
;
A
#
# COMPACT_ATOMS: atom_id res chain seq x y z
N MET A 1 -25.70 1.52 70.11
CA MET A 1 -26.34 1.25 68.80
C MET A 1 -25.28 0.77 67.85
N LYS A 2 -25.31 -0.51 67.41
CA LYS A 2 -24.29 -1.17 66.58
C LYS A 2 -24.68 -1.02 65.12
N ALA A 3 -23.82 -0.39 64.31
CA ALA A 3 -23.97 -0.32 62.84
C ALA A 3 -23.11 -1.42 62.19
N ASN A 4 -23.75 -2.34 61.50
CA ASN A 4 -23.14 -3.45 60.76
C ASN A 4 -22.58 -2.94 59.42
N LEU A 5 -21.26 -3.08 59.25
CA LEU A 5 -20.54 -2.81 58.01
C LEU A 5 -20.53 -4.13 57.18
N ARG A 6 -21.39 -4.23 56.14
CA ARG A 6 -21.35 -5.33 55.19
C ARG A 6 -20.25 -5.05 54.13
N ARG A 7 -19.23 -5.89 54.15
CA ARG A 7 -18.20 -5.96 53.12
C ARG A 7 -18.78 -6.66 51.87
N ASN A 8 -18.95 -5.93 50.79
CA ASN A 8 -19.18 -6.49 49.47
C ASN A 8 -17.82 -6.91 48.88
N ILE A 9 -17.60 -8.21 48.77
CA ILE A 9 -16.46 -8.80 48.05
C ILE A 9 -16.92 -8.91 46.58
N SER A 10 -16.49 -7.99 45.70
CA SER A 10 -16.63 -8.15 44.27
C SER A 10 -15.58 -9.14 43.75
N ALA A 11 -16.03 -10.31 43.32
CA ALA A 11 -15.20 -11.27 42.63
C ALA A 11 -14.81 -10.74 41.26
N ILE A 12 -13.53 -10.45 41.08
CA ILE A 12 -12.93 -10.11 39.77
C ILE A 12 -12.72 -11.41 39.03
N ALA A 13 -13.56 -11.68 38.03
CA ALA A 13 -13.36 -12.80 37.11
C ALA A 13 -12.21 -12.41 36.16
N ILE A 14 -11.04 -13.00 36.35
CA ILE A 14 -9.92 -12.91 35.41
C ILE A 14 -10.27 -13.79 34.21
N ALA A 15 -10.73 -13.19 33.13
CA ALA A 15 -10.82 -13.84 31.83
C ALA A 15 -9.40 -14.05 31.29
N ILE A 16 -8.90 -15.27 31.41
CA ILE A 16 -7.67 -15.70 30.71
C ILE A 16 -8.02 -15.81 29.25
N GLY A 17 -7.75 -14.75 28.50
CA GLY A 17 -7.79 -14.75 27.04
C GLY A 17 -6.71 -15.67 26.50
N LEU A 18 -7.13 -16.83 26.00
CA LEU A 18 -6.28 -17.74 25.24
C LEU A 18 -5.93 -17.03 23.93
N ALA A 19 -4.76 -16.38 23.88
CA ALA A 19 -4.19 -15.85 22.65
C ALA A 19 -3.85 -17.05 21.75
N MET A 20 -4.75 -17.36 20.81
CA MET A 20 -4.41 -18.24 19.70
C MET A 20 -3.33 -17.54 18.88
N PHE A 21 -2.07 -17.93 19.11
CA PHE A 21 -0.99 -17.65 18.16
C PHE A 21 -1.35 -18.35 16.86
N VAL A 22 -1.93 -17.60 15.92
CA VAL A 22 -1.97 -18.01 14.52
C VAL A 22 -0.52 -17.96 14.05
N SER A 23 0.18 -19.08 14.17
CA SER A 23 1.47 -19.30 13.57
C SER A 23 1.26 -19.17 12.05
N SER A 24 1.71 -18.04 11.49
CA SER A 24 1.88 -17.92 10.04
C SER A 24 2.74 -19.09 9.57
N PRO A 25 2.30 -19.87 8.57
CA PRO A 25 3.15 -20.94 8.06
C PRO A 25 4.40 -20.29 7.46
N SER A 26 5.50 -20.43 8.16
CA SER A 26 6.82 -20.22 7.59
C SER A 26 7.01 -21.31 6.55
N PHE A 27 6.74 -21.03 5.28
CA PHE A 27 7.11 -21.92 4.19
C PHE A 27 8.62 -21.88 4.04
N SER A 28 9.30 -22.71 4.83
CA SER A 28 10.62 -23.20 4.47
C SER A 28 10.44 -23.94 3.15
N ALA A 29 11.06 -23.44 2.08
CA ALA A 29 11.18 -24.17 0.83
C ALA A 29 12.07 -25.38 1.06
N THR A 30 11.49 -26.48 1.58
CA THR A 30 12.13 -27.79 1.51
C THR A 30 12.13 -28.21 0.03
N PRO A 31 13.28 -28.59 -0.54
CA PRO A 31 13.31 -29.17 -1.87
C PRO A 31 12.47 -30.44 -1.87
N ASP A 32 11.30 -30.39 -2.50
CA ASP A 32 10.45 -31.56 -2.65
C ASP A 32 11.12 -32.54 -3.63
N VAL A 33 11.65 -33.62 -3.10
CA VAL A 33 12.22 -34.75 -3.85
C VAL A 33 11.07 -35.68 -4.27
N GLY A 34 10.11 -35.12 -4.96
CA GLY A 34 9.03 -35.90 -5.60
C GLY A 34 9.47 -36.43 -6.95
N GLY A 35 9.46 -37.73 -7.11
CA GLY A 35 9.93 -38.64 -8.17
C GLY A 35 9.67 -38.36 -9.65
N ASN A 36 9.78 -37.14 -10.12
CA ASN A 36 9.99 -36.76 -11.53
C ASN A 36 11.12 -35.73 -11.61
N ASN A 37 12.28 -36.14 -12.01
CA ASN A 37 13.56 -35.51 -12.31
C ASN A 37 13.69 -33.96 -12.48
N SER A 38 12.81 -33.14 -11.92
CA SER A 38 12.93 -31.69 -11.86
C SER A 38 13.00 -31.24 -10.42
N ILE A 39 14.19 -30.86 -9.97
CA ILE A 39 14.41 -30.27 -8.64
C ILE A 39 13.73 -28.91 -8.65
N SER A 40 12.63 -28.78 -7.88
CA SER A 40 12.00 -27.49 -7.62
C SER A 40 12.90 -26.70 -6.68
N ALA A 41 13.44 -25.58 -7.14
CA ALA A 41 14.27 -24.70 -6.31
C ALA A 41 13.41 -23.81 -5.42
N TYR A 42 12.28 -23.33 -5.96
CA TYR A 42 11.35 -22.44 -5.26
C TYR A 42 9.91 -22.79 -5.61
N VAL A 43 9.02 -22.72 -4.62
CA VAL A 43 7.57 -22.95 -4.75
C VAL A 43 6.84 -21.94 -3.90
N GLY A 44 5.72 -21.41 -4.40
CA GLY A 44 4.92 -20.47 -3.61
C GLY A 44 3.56 -20.20 -4.22
N THR A 45 2.82 -19.34 -3.54
CA THR A 45 1.50 -18.86 -3.95
C THR A 45 1.45 -17.33 -3.96
N GLY A 46 0.54 -16.78 -4.78
CA GLY A 46 0.33 -15.35 -4.89
C GLY A 46 0.90 -14.76 -6.18
N GLY A 47 0.69 -13.47 -6.37
CA GLY A 47 1.19 -12.72 -7.51
C GLY A 47 2.72 -12.66 -7.49
N LEU A 48 3.35 -13.39 -8.41
CA LEU A 48 4.81 -13.46 -8.52
C LEU A 48 5.34 -12.24 -9.28
N LEU A 49 6.34 -11.56 -8.73
CA LEU A 49 7.02 -10.45 -9.39
C LEU A 49 8.18 -10.98 -10.22
N LEU A 50 8.05 -10.93 -11.54
CA LEU A 50 9.03 -11.46 -12.49
C LEU A 50 10.03 -10.37 -12.90
N PRO A 51 11.36 -10.65 -12.87
CA PRO A 51 12.40 -9.70 -13.25
C PRO A 51 12.39 -9.39 -14.76
N ASP A 52 13.19 -8.41 -15.16
CA ASP A 52 13.30 -8.02 -16.56
C ASP A 52 13.98 -9.09 -17.42
N SER A 53 14.75 -10.00 -16.80
CA SER A 53 15.34 -11.19 -17.47
C SER A 53 14.32 -12.27 -17.82
N PHE A 54 13.03 -12.12 -17.45
CA PHE A 54 12.00 -13.10 -17.80
C PHE A 54 11.72 -13.12 -19.30
N SER A 55 11.73 -14.31 -19.89
CA SER A 55 11.62 -14.51 -21.35
C SER A 55 10.20 -14.33 -21.91
N GLY A 56 9.18 -14.23 -21.06
CA GLY A 56 7.79 -14.06 -21.49
C GLY A 56 7.41 -12.59 -21.77
N SER A 57 6.20 -12.38 -22.26
CA SER A 57 5.69 -11.05 -22.61
C SER A 57 5.41 -10.16 -21.39
N LYS A 58 5.32 -8.84 -21.61
CA LYS A 58 4.86 -7.89 -20.56
C LYS A 58 3.45 -8.22 -20.08
N ALA A 59 2.57 -8.64 -20.96
CA ALA A 59 1.21 -9.06 -20.61
C ALA A 59 1.22 -10.27 -19.68
N THR A 60 2.11 -11.24 -19.93
CA THR A 60 2.31 -12.39 -19.03
C THR A 60 2.83 -11.94 -17.66
N LYS A 61 3.82 -11.01 -17.61
CA LYS A 61 4.33 -10.47 -16.34
C LYS A 61 3.21 -9.82 -15.51
N SER A 62 2.37 -9.00 -16.14
CA SER A 62 1.23 -8.34 -15.46
C SER A 62 0.21 -9.37 -14.96
N ALA A 63 -0.21 -10.30 -15.81
CA ALA A 63 -1.19 -11.33 -15.43
C ALA A 63 -0.68 -12.20 -14.25
N VAL A 64 0.62 -12.48 -14.22
CA VAL A 64 1.27 -13.25 -13.15
C VAL A 64 1.32 -12.43 -11.85
N SER A 65 1.69 -11.16 -11.89
CA SER A 65 1.76 -10.29 -10.72
C SER A 65 0.37 -10.02 -10.10
N ASP A 66 -0.67 -9.99 -10.92
CA ASP A 66 -2.02 -9.65 -10.49
C ASP A 66 -2.80 -10.87 -9.95
N CYS A 67 -2.31 -12.09 -10.16
CA CYS A 67 -2.99 -13.30 -9.71
C CYS A 67 -2.63 -13.66 -8.25
N LEU A 68 -3.37 -13.07 -7.29
CA LEU A 68 -3.10 -13.27 -5.86
C LEU A 68 -3.33 -14.70 -5.35
N GLY A 69 -4.15 -15.52 -6.02
CA GLY A 69 -4.48 -16.90 -5.64
C GLY A 69 -3.75 -17.97 -6.46
N CYS A 70 -2.84 -17.58 -7.34
CA CYS A 70 -2.13 -18.52 -8.20
C CYS A 70 -0.97 -19.21 -7.48
N THR A 71 -0.60 -20.38 -7.99
CA THR A 71 0.58 -21.15 -7.56
C THR A 71 1.69 -20.99 -8.58
N TRP A 72 2.92 -20.91 -8.12
CA TRP A 72 4.09 -20.82 -8.99
C TRP A 72 5.21 -21.72 -8.48
N ARG A 73 6.10 -22.10 -9.41
CA ARG A 73 7.27 -22.93 -9.14
C ARG A 73 8.43 -22.55 -10.06
N TYR A 74 9.64 -22.54 -9.52
CA TYR A 74 10.87 -22.43 -10.29
C TYR A 74 11.56 -23.80 -10.33
N THR A 75 11.92 -24.27 -11.52
CA THR A 75 12.74 -25.46 -11.72
C THR A 75 13.97 -25.10 -12.51
N ILE A 76 15.13 -25.69 -12.16
CA ILE A 76 16.37 -25.43 -12.89
C ILE A 76 16.17 -25.84 -14.36
N TYR A 77 16.56 -24.97 -15.27
CA TYR A 77 16.44 -25.20 -16.71
C TYR A 77 17.52 -26.21 -17.15
N CYS A 78 17.16 -27.51 -17.14
CA CYS A 78 18.03 -28.60 -17.60
C CYS A 78 17.30 -29.50 -18.59
N MET A 79 18.05 -30.20 -19.44
CA MET A 79 17.49 -31.29 -20.24
C MET A 79 17.03 -32.43 -19.31
N GLN A 80 16.00 -33.16 -19.72
CA GLN A 80 15.52 -34.33 -18.97
C GLN A 80 16.67 -35.30 -18.65
N GLY A 81 16.78 -35.69 -17.36
CA GLY A 81 17.78 -36.66 -16.92
C GLY A 81 19.08 -36.07 -16.35
N ALA A 82 19.32 -34.78 -16.40
CA ALA A 82 20.51 -34.19 -15.80
C ALA A 82 20.42 -34.21 -14.27
N LYS A 83 21.40 -34.82 -13.60
CA LYS A 83 21.50 -34.94 -12.14
C LYS A 83 22.07 -33.70 -11.45
N ALA A 84 22.62 -32.74 -12.19
CA ALA A 84 23.23 -31.49 -11.68
C ALA A 84 22.80 -30.31 -12.54
N PRO A 85 23.01 -29.03 -12.08
CA PRO A 85 22.81 -27.89 -12.94
C PRO A 85 23.53 -28.07 -14.26
N CYS A 86 22.78 -28.13 -15.34
CA CYS A 86 23.38 -28.35 -16.67
C CYS A 86 24.19 -27.11 -17.07
N LYS A 87 25.23 -27.31 -17.88
CA LYS A 87 26.09 -26.22 -18.36
C LYS A 87 25.28 -25.06 -18.93
N HIS A 88 24.19 -25.33 -19.65
CA HIS A 88 23.29 -24.31 -20.20
C HIS A 88 22.64 -23.44 -19.12
N ALA A 89 22.16 -24.02 -18.01
CA ALA A 89 21.55 -23.24 -16.92
C ALA A 89 22.56 -22.29 -16.25
N VAL A 90 23.84 -22.64 -16.25
CA VAL A 90 24.91 -21.81 -15.67
C VAL A 90 25.40 -20.75 -16.65
N THR A 91 25.61 -21.13 -17.95
CA THR A 91 26.24 -20.25 -18.95
C THR A 91 25.28 -19.24 -19.58
N SER A 92 23.96 -19.45 -19.47
CA SER A 92 22.96 -18.58 -20.07
C SER A 92 22.62 -17.35 -19.19
N CYS A 93 23.15 -17.27 -17.97
CA CYS A 93 22.85 -16.21 -17.02
C CYS A 93 24.12 -15.52 -16.54
N PRO A 94 24.00 -14.27 -15.99
CA PRO A 94 25.08 -13.58 -15.31
C PRO A 94 25.66 -14.40 -14.16
N ARG A 95 26.92 -14.14 -13.80
CA ARG A 95 27.58 -14.81 -12.67
C ARG A 95 26.75 -14.68 -11.38
N GLY A 96 26.60 -15.79 -10.65
CA GLY A 96 25.83 -15.86 -9.40
C GLY A 96 24.33 -16.09 -9.60
N SER A 97 23.87 -16.30 -10.84
CA SER A 97 22.50 -16.69 -11.14
C SER A 97 22.42 -17.93 -12.02
N LEU A 98 21.29 -18.64 -11.96
CA LEU A 98 20.99 -19.80 -12.76
C LEU A 98 19.75 -19.54 -13.63
N LEU A 99 19.63 -20.22 -14.74
CA LEU A 99 18.43 -20.21 -15.57
C LEU A 99 17.39 -21.17 -15.00
N TYR A 100 16.21 -20.65 -14.71
CA TYR A 100 15.07 -21.43 -14.25
C TYR A 100 13.92 -21.40 -15.25
N ARG A 101 13.14 -22.47 -15.31
CA ARG A 101 11.79 -22.48 -15.90
C ARG A 101 10.83 -21.98 -14.84
N VAL A 102 9.94 -21.08 -15.25
CA VAL A 102 8.87 -20.54 -14.41
C VAL A 102 7.58 -21.28 -14.77
N TRP A 103 7.00 -21.92 -13.78
CA TRP A 103 5.71 -22.57 -13.85
C TRP A 103 4.71 -21.73 -13.11
N PHE A 104 3.52 -21.58 -13.68
CA PHE A 104 2.46 -20.75 -13.11
C PHE A 104 1.08 -21.29 -13.46
N GLY A 105 0.13 -21.21 -12.53
CA GLY A 105 -1.24 -21.66 -12.74
C GLY A 105 -2.13 -21.36 -11.55
N ARG A 106 -3.45 -21.54 -11.73
CA ARG A 106 -4.43 -21.26 -10.68
C ARG A 106 -4.42 -22.31 -9.55
N THR A 107 -4.05 -23.53 -9.87
CA THR A 107 -3.96 -24.63 -8.91
C THR A 107 -2.66 -25.38 -9.13
N PRO A 108 -2.16 -26.16 -8.15
CA PRO A 108 -0.96 -26.98 -8.33
C PRO A 108 -1.06 -28.00 -9.48
N THR A 109 -2.27 -28.38 -9.87
CA THR A 109 -2.54 -29.33 -10.95
C THR A 109 -2.65 -28.71 -12.34
N THR A 110 -2.93 -27.39 -12.40
CA THR A 110 -3.08 -26.64 -13.66
C THR A 110 -1.87 -25.76 -13.99
N ILE A 111 -0.73 -26.00 -13.32
CA ILE A 111 0.49 -25.24 -13.49
C ILE A 111 1.18 -25.59 -14.81
N ALA A 112 1.53 -24.60 -15.62
CA ALA A 112 2.23 -24.74 -16.89
C ALA A 112 3.48 -23.87 -16.95
N VAL A 113 4.42 -24.21 -17.83
CA VAL A 113 5.60 -23.36 -18.09
C VAL A 113 5.16 -22.10 -18.82
N ILE A 114 5.47 -20.94 -18.24
CA ILE A 114 5.15 -19.64 -18.82
C ILE A 114 6.38 -18.93 -19.40
N GLY A 115 7.58 -19.39 -19.08
CA GLY A 115 8.84 -18.82 -19.57
C GLY A 115 10.04 -19.28 -18.74
N SER A 116 11.14 -18.59 -18.92
CA SER A 116 12.38 -18.81 -18.18
C SER A 116 12.92 -17.49 -17.60
N VAL A 117 13.75 -17.58 -16.55
CA VAL A 117 14.30 -16.45 -15.86
C VAL A 117 15.70 -16.76 -15.32
N CYS A 118 16.62 -15.80 -15.39
CA CYS A 118 17.87 -15.84 -14.63
C CYS A 118 17.60 -15.37 -13.19
N TRP A 119 17.82 -16.23 -12.21
CA TRP A 119 17.58 -15.92 -10.81
C TRP A 119 18.77 -16.31 -9.94
N GLY A 120 19.07 -15.46 -8.92
CA GLY A 120 20.14 -15.71 -7.96
C GLY A 120 19.74 -16.65 -6.83
N SER A 121 20.41 -16.54 -5.70
CA SER A 121 20.20 -17.36 -4.50
C SER A 121 19.10 -16.84 -3.57
N THR A 122 18.48 -15.69 -3.88
CA THR A 122 17.40 -15.11 -3.08
C THR A 122 16.06 -15.76 -3.42
N GLU A 123 15.11 -15.74 -2.46
CA GLU A 123 13.76 -16.22 -2.73
C GLU A 123 13.03 -15.28 -3.71
N PRO A 124 12.23 -15.84 -4.66
CA PRO A 124 11.37 -15.05 -5.51
C PRO A 124 10.38 -14.23 -4.68
N ILE A 125 10.13 -13.00 -5.14
CA ILE A 125 9.29 -12.02 -4.42
C ILE A 125 7.87 -12.05 -4.96
N THR A 126 6.89 -12.02 -4.06
CA THR A 126 5.48 -11.89 -4.41
C THR A 126 4.97 -10.47 -4.14
N ARG A 127 3.94 -10.08 -4.87
CA ARG A 127 3.25 -8.80 -4.68
C ARG A 127 2.76 -8.61 -3.25
N ARG A 128 2.18 -9.66 -2.64
CA ARG A 128 1.71 -9.65 -1.26
C ARG A 128 2.82 -9.36 -0.25
N GLN A 129 4.02 -9.93 -0.44
CA GLN A 129 5.15 -9.66 0.46
C GLN A 129 5.59 -8.20 0.39
N VAL A 130 5.64 -7.61 -0.81
CA VAL A 130 6.01 -6.20 -0.98
C VAL A 130 4.93 -5.29 -0.42
N GLU A 131 3.66 -5.49 -0.80
CA GLU A 131 2.54 -4.64 -0.37
C GLU A 131 2.32 -4.70 1.14
N GLY A 132 2.34 -5.89 1.75
CA GLY A 132 2.24 -6.01 3.21
C GLY A 132 3.39 -5.32 3.95
N ARG A 133 4.61 -5.29 3.35
CA ARG A 133 5.72 -4.54 3.93
C ARG A 133 5.57 -3.03 3.72
N ILE A 134 4.97 -2.60 2.61
CA ILE A 134 4.68 -1.19 2.33
C ILE A 134 3.70 -0.64 3.36
N ASP A 135 2.60 -1.35 3.65
CA ASP A 135 1.58 -0.92 4.60
C ASP A 135 2.18 -0.62 5.98
N ASP A 136 3.01 -1.52 6.50
CA ASP A 136 3.70 -1.32 7.79
C ASP A 136 4.72 -0.17 7.77
N TYR A 137 5.41 0.00 6.63
CA TYR A 137 6.51 0.92 6.49
C TYR A 137 6.05 2.35 6.26
N VAL A 138 5.11 2.55 5.33
CA VAL A 138 4.67 3.87 4.86
C VAL A 138 3.95 4.64 5.96
N VAL A 139 3.16 3.97 6.80
CA VAL A 139 2.44 4.59 7.94
C VAL A 139 3.39 5.40 8.85
N ARG A 140 4.65 4.98 9.00
CA ARG A 140 5.63 5.64 9.87
C ARG A 140 6.17 6.94 9.29
N TYR A 141 6.13 7.12 7.98
CA TYR A 141 6.79 8.24 7.29
C TYR A 141 5.81 9.21 6.65
N ILE A 142 4.59 8.81 6.30
CA ILE A 142 3.62 9.70 5.68
C ILE A 142 3.33 10.89 6.61
N PRO A 143 3.47 12.13 6.11
CA PRO A 143 3.19 13.33 6.89
C PRO A 143 1.74 13.34 7.41
N ALA A 144 1.58 13.78 8.66
CA ALA A 144 0.25 13.93 9.25
C ALA A 144 -0.58 14.95 8.46
N LEU A 145 -1.87 14.64 8.31
CA LEU A 145 -2.85 15.57 7.74
C LEU A 145 -3.07 16.73 8.71
N ARG A 146 -2.72 17.96 8.27
CA ARG A 146 -2.85 19.20 9.05
C ARG A 146 -3.60 20.25 8.21
N PRO A 147 -4.91 20.08 8.03
CA PRO A 147 -5.68 20.99 7.21
C PRO A 147 -5.76 22.38 7.84
N GLY A 148 -5.91 23.37 7.00
CA GLY A 148 -6.13 24.75 7.42
C GLY A 148 -6.97 25.51 6.41
N PHE A 149 -7.33 26.77 6.76
CA PHE A 149 -8.08 27.67 5.91
C PHE A 149 -7.68 29.13 6.10
N ASP A 150 -7.86 29.95 5.06
CA ASP A 150 -7.72 31.41 5.09
C ASP A 150 -9.01 32.08 4.63
N PRO A 151 -9.38 33.20 5.28
CA PRO A 151 -8.74 33.85 6.42
C PRO A 151 -9.00 33.09 7.73
N PRO A 152 -8.06 33.08 8.71
CA PRO A 152 -8.13 32.24 9.92
C PRO A 152 -9.29 32.59 10.86
N GLY A 153 -9.82 33.80 10.75
CA GLY A 153 -11.00 34.26 11.51
C GLY A 153 -12.35 33.87 10.91
N GLY A 154 -12.36 33.10 9.81
CA GLY A 154 -13.55 32.76 9.03
C GLY A 154 -13.77 33.73 7.86
N SER A 155 -14.90 33.62 7.18
CA SER A 155 -15.20 34.38 5.97
C SER A 155 -16.57 35.05 6.07
N LEU A 156 -16.92 35.78 4.98
CA LEU A 156 -18.26 36.30 4.75
C LEU A 156 -19.00 35.41 3.74
N THR A 157 -20.32 35.48 3.74
CA THR A 157 -21.15 34.84 2.73
C THR A 157 -20.70 35.28 1.32
N SER A 158 -20.62 34.33 0.39
CA SER A 158 -20.20 34.52 -1.00
C SER A 158 -18.74 34.99 -1.18
N VAL A 159 -17.94 35.02 -0.13
CA VAL A 159 -16.49 35.24 -0.23
C VAL A 159 -15.77 33.89 -0.19
N PRO A 160 -14.84 33.64 -1.15
CA PRO A 160 -14.12 32.38 -1.19
C PRO A 160 -13.24 32.18 0.06
N VAL A 161 -13.36 31.01 0.70
CA VAL A 161 -12.41 30.52 1.69
C VAL A 161 -11.36 29.69 0.97
N ILE A 162 -10.10 29.89 1.29
CA ILE A 162 -8.97 29.12 0.76
C ILE A 162 -8.68 27.97 1.72
N PHE A 163 -8.43 26.78 1.19
CA PHE A 163 -8.13 25.60 2.01
C PHE A 163 -6.82 24.95 1.58
N TRP A 164 -6.19 24.23 2.51
CA TRP A 164 -5.02 23.40 2.27
C TRP A 164 -4.99 22.18 3.20
N THR A 165 -4.22 21.18 2.85
CA THR A 165 -4.12 19.91 3.58
C THR A 165 -2.91 19.82 4.50
N GLY A 166 -1.89 20.65 4.28
CA GLY A 166 -0.60 20.55 4.96
C GLY A 166 0.23 19.33 4.58
N GLN A 167 -0.13 18.66 3.47
CA GLN A 167 0.55 17.47 2.97
C GLN A 167 1.13 17.70 1.57
N PRO A 168 2.19 16.97 1.16
CA PRO A 168 2.69 17.04 -0.21
C PRO A 168 1.78 16.27 -1.18
N THR A 169 1.82 16.61 -2.47
CA THR A 169 1.10 15.92 -3.55
C THR A 169 1.74 14.59 -3.94
N ASN A 170 2.97 14.36 -3.52
CA ASN A 170 3.67 13.09 -3.59
C ASN A 170 4.66 13.01 -2.42
N PHE A 171 4.93 11.80 -1.96
CA PHE A 171 5.84 11.56 -0.86
C PHE A 171 6.69 10.32 -1.14
N LYS A 172 7.99 10.43 -0.92
CA LYS A 172 8.95 9.34 -1.09
C LYS A 172 9.61 9.02 0.25
N PRO A 173 9.14 7.99 0.97
CA PRO A 173 9.84 7.51 2.16
C PRO A 173 11.22 6.94 1.77
N PRO A 174 12.14 6.72 2.72
CA PRO A 174 13.37 5.99 2.47
C PRO A 174 13.09 4.62 1.83
N SER A 175 13.98 4.12 0.98
CA SER A 175 13.89 2.76 0.44
C SER A 175 14.20 1.73 1.51
N PHE A 176 13.69 0.50 1.34
CA PHE A 176 14.00 -0.62 2.21
C PHE A 176 14.44 -1.85 1.42
N MET A 177 15.06 -2.81 2.11
CA MET A 177 15.47 -4.07 1.49
C MET A 177 14.45 -5.17 1.75
N LEU A 178 14.12 -5.94 0.69
CA LEU A 178 13.27 -7.12 0.77
C LEU A 178 13.88 -8.23 -0.10
N SER A 179 14.18 -9.38 0.48
CA SER A 179 14.76 -10.54 -0.21
C SER A 179 15.95 -10.16 -1.14
N GLY A 180 16.85 -9.30 -0.68
CA GLY A 180 18.01 -8.86 -1.45
C GLY A 180 17.75 -7.79 -2.50
N HIS A 181 16.51 -7.32 -2.68
CA HIS A 181 16.14 -6.25 -3.61
C HIS A 181 15.83 -4.95 -2.86
N SER A 182 16.29 -3.81 -3.41
CA SER A 182 15.87 -2.51 -2.91
C SER A 182 14.47 -2.18 -3.41
N VAL A 183 13.60 -1.75 -2.49
CA VAL A 183 12.23 -1.31 -2.78
C VAL A 183 12.13 0.18 -2.50
N SER A 184 11.84 0.96 -3.52
CA SER A 184 11.54 2.39 -3.43
C SER A 184 10.06 2.64 -3.65
N ILE A 185 9.50 3.63 -2.92
CA ILE A 185 8.06 3.92 -2.90
C ILE A 185 7.84 5.38 -3.28
N THR A 186 6.78 5.64 -4.01
CA THR A 186 6.20 6.97 -4.20
C THR A 186 4.73 6.91 -3.80
N ALA A 187 4.40 7.51 -2.66
CA ALA A 187 3.04 7.61 -2.15
C ALA A 187 2.36 8.87 -2.69
N ILE A 188 1.12 8.74 -3.14
CA ILE A 188 0.36 9.78 -3.82
C ILE A 188 -1.01 9.88 -3.15
N PRO A 189 -1.38 11.02 -2.56
CA PRO A 189 -2.67 11.22 -1.93
C PRO A 189 -3.71 11.78 -2.90
N THR A 190 -4.97 11.46 -2.60
CA THR A 190 -6.13 12.24 -3.03
C THR A 190 -6.92 12.65 -1.80
N TRP A 191 -7.58 13.80 -1.85
CA TRP A 191 -8.29 14.35 -0.69
C TRP A 191 -9.78 14.50 -1.01
N ARG A 192 -10.62 13.92 -0.15
CA ARG A 192 -12.05 14.17 -0.16
C ARG A 192 -12.38 15.24 0.86
N TRP A 193 -12.89 16.37 0.37
CA TRP A 193 -13.41 17.46 1.20
C TRP A 193 -14.91 17.34 1.39
N ILE A 194 -15.41 17.52 2.60
CA ILE A 194 -16.82 17.61 2.96
C ILE A 194 -16.99 19.00 3.56
N TRP A 195 -17.76 19.87 2.90
CA TRP A 195 -17.75 21.30 3.20
C TRP A 195 -18.63 21.70 4.40
N GLY A 196 -19.38 20.77 5.01
CA GLY A 196 -20.23 21.01 6.16
C GLY A 196 -21.63 21.53 5.82
N ASP A 197 -21.92 21.80 4.56
CA ASP A 197 -23.22 22.20 4.02
C ASP A 197 -23.94 21.08 3.25
N GLY A 198 -23.49 19.84 3.40
CA GLY A 198 -23.99 18.66 2.70
C GLY A 198 -23.28 18.37 1.38
N THR A 199 -22.40 19.26 0.91
CA THR A 199 -21.63 19.05 -0.33
C THR A 199 -20.24 18.49 -0.09
N SER A 200 -19.65 17.85 -1.11
CA SER A 200 -18.29 17.31 -1.04
C SER A 200 -17.60 17.34 -2.39
N ALA A 201 -16.25 17.30 -2.39
CA ALA A 201 -15.46 17.26 -3.61
C ALA A 201 -14.17 16.46 -3.40
N TRP A 202 -13.70 15.77 -4.44
CA TRP A 202 -12.38 15.19 -4.50
C TRP A 202 -11.37 16.19 -5.08
N LYS A 203 -10.16 16.23 -4.53
CA LYS A 203 -9.05 17.05 -4.99
C LYS A 203 -7.78 16.23 -5.08
N SER A 204 -6.99 16.45 -6.14
CA SER A 204 -5.65 15.89 -6.34
C SER A 204 -4.54 16.89 -6.01
N VAL A 205 -4.91 18.12 -5.64
CA VAL A 205 -3.98 19.18 -5.22
C VAL A 205 -4.05 19.37 -3.71
N ALA A 206 -2.91 19.66 -3.11
CA ALA A 206 -2.81 19.81 -1.65
C ALA A 206 -3.40 21.15 -1.14
N GLY A 207 -3.49 22.14 -2.01
CA GLY A 207 -3.74 23.51 -1.61
C GLY A 207 -2.53 24.13 -0.90
N ALA A 208 -2.58 25.42 -0.70
CA ALA A 208 -1.62 26.18 0.10
C ALA A 208 -2.31 27.44 0.65
N GLN A 209 -1.67 28.08 1.63
CA GLN A 209 -2.11 29.36 2.19
C GLN A 209 -2.15 30.44 1.12
N TYR A 210 -2.87 31.55 1.42
CA TYR A 210 -2.85 32.73 0.56
C TYR A 210 -1.40 33.12 0.18
N PRO A 211 -1.11 33.45 -1.09
CA PRO A 211 -2.05 33.81 -2.16
C PRO A 211 -2.55 32.64 -3.03
N SER A 212 -2.27 31.39 -2.67
CA SER A 212 -2.78 30.24 -3.43
C SER A 212 -4.31 30.19 -3.41
N ARG A 213 -4.91 29.79 -4.54
CA ARG A 213 -6.36 29.60 -4.70
C ARG A 213 -6.68 28.23 -5.31
N GLN A 214 -5.81 27.25 -5.11
CA GLN A 214 -5.98 25.92 -5.69
C GLN A 214 -7.22 25.19 -5.14
N ILE A 215 -7.51 25.38 -3.85
CA ILE A 215 -8.71 24.86 -3.21
C ILE A 215 -9.45 26.04 -2.60
N THR A 216 -10.62 26.35 -3.17
CA THR A 216 -11.52 27.39 -2.64
C THR A 216 -12.92 26.84 -2.53
N TYR A 217 -13.67 27.37 -1.54
CA TYR A 217 -15.09 27.10 -1.38
C TYR A 217 -15.85 28.36 -0.95
N GLN A 218 -17.07 28.54 -1.43
CA GLN A 218 -17.93 29.69 -1.10
C GLN A 218 -19.19 29.21 -0.40
N TYR A 219 -19.45 29.73 0.79
CA TYR A 219 -20.67 29.47 1.54
C TYR A 219 -21.75 30.49 1.19
N ARG A 220 -22.97 30.01 0.94
CA ARG A 220 -24.12 30.87 0.57
C ARG A 220 -24.86 31.44 1.76
N SER A 221 -24.74 30.79 2.91
CA SER A 221 -25.45 31.21 4.15
C SER A 221 -24.44 31.41 5.29
N PRO A 222 -24.74 32.31 6.24
CA PRO A 222 -23.94 32.43 7.45
C PRO A 222 -24.12 31.19 8.34
N GLY A 223 -23.07 30.81 9.07
CA GLY A 223 -23.09 29.66 9.98
C GLY A 223 -21.70 29.23 10.40
N ASN A 224 -21.61 28.22 11.24
CA ASN A 224 -20.37 27.51 11.56
C ASN A 224 -20.40 26.18 10.81
N TYR A 225 -19.44 25.98 9.93
CA TYR A 225 -19.37 24.79 9.09
C TYR A 225 -18.29 23.85 9.59
N ASP A 226 -18.67 22.60 9.89
CA ASP A 226 -17.75 21.53 10.23
C ASP A 226 -17.21 20.91 8.93
N VAL A 227 -16.05 21.41 8.50
CA VAL A 227 -15.39 20.94 7.27
C VAL A 227 -14.56 19.72 7.59
N GLY A 228 -14.85 18.63 6.90
CA GLY A 228 -14.07 17.39 6.97
C GLY A 228 -13.14 17.25 5.77
N VAL A 229 -11.95 16.72 5.99
CA VAL A 229 -11.05 16.29 4.91
C VAL A 229 -10.51 14.90 5.19
N THR A 230 -10.53 14.05 4.18
CA THR A 230 -9.97 12.69 4.25
C THR A 230 -8.91 12.55 3.17
N ALA A 231 -7.67 12.31 3.56
CA ALA A 231 -6.60 11.93 2.65
C ALA A 231 -6.61 10.41 2.45
N VAL A 232 -6.62 9.99 1.20
CA VAL A 232 -6.53 8.58 0.78
C VAL A 232 -5.22 8.43 0.00
N TRP A 233 -4.31 7.63 0.52
CA TRP A 233 -2.99 7.40 -0.05
C TRP A 233 -2.94 6.11 -0.84
N GLN A 234 -2.43 6.18 -2.05
CA GLN A 234 -2.01 5.05 -2.88
C GLN A 234 -0.51 5.13 -3.10
N ALA A 235 0.12 4.05 -3.55
CA ALA A 235 1.53 4.09 -3.85
C ALA A 235 1.87 3.39 -5.17
N LYS A 236 2.95 3.88 -5.79
CA LYS A 236 3.76 3.14 -6.74
C LYS A 236 5.02 2.67 -6.04
N TYR A 237 5.44 1.45 -6.31
CA TYR A 237 6.71 0.94 -5.79
C TYR A 237 7.55 0.34 -6.90
N THR A 238 8.86 0.53 -6.80
CA THR A 238 9.83 -0.04 -7.72
C THR A 238 10.72 -1.02 -6.96
N VAL A 239 10.75 -2.27 -7.44
CA VAL A 239 11.65 -3.30 -6.95
C VAL A 239 12.83 -3.38 -7.93
N THR A 240 14.04 -3.10 -7.45
CA THR A 240 15.25 -3.05 -8.29
C THR A 240 15.48 -4.38 -9.01
N GLY A 241 15.65 -4.34 -10.33
CA GLY A 241 15.85 -5.51 -11.19
C GLY A 241 14.57 -6.30 -11.52
N ILE A 242 13.39 -5.84 -11.06
CA ILE A 242 12.11 -6.49 -11.32
C ILE A 242 11.14 -5.56 -12.05
N GLY A 243 10.91 -4.35 -11.55
CA GLY A 243 10.01 -3.41 -12.22
C GLY A 243 9.28 -2.48 -11.26
N THR A 244 8.35 -1.69 -11.82
CA THR A 244 7.49 -0.75 -11.10
C THR A 244 6.03 -1.22 -11.15
N PHE A 245 5.34 -1.12 -10.00
CA PHE A 245 3.99 -1.61 -9.80
C PHE A 245 3.18 -0.58 -9.02
N ASP A 246 1.86 -0.58 -9.23
CA ASP A 246 0.91 0.13 -8.38
C ASP A 246 0.45 -0.78 -7.22
N THR A 247 0.19 -0.21 -6.04
CA THR A 247 -0.43 -0.96 -4.94
C THR A 247 -1.86 -1.37 -5.29
N SER A 248 -2.32 -2.49 -4.74
CA SER A 248 -3.65 -3.04 -5.03
C SER A 248 -4.82 -2.20 -4.51
N GLY A 249 -4.55 -1.16 -3.72
CA GLY A 249 -5.55 -0.29 -3.13
C GLY A 249 -4.96 0.86 -2.34
N GLU A 250 -5.75 1.42 -1.44
CA GLU A 250 -5.26 2.43 -0.51
C GLU A 250 -4.31 1.80 0.52
N ILE A 251 -3.20 2.51 0.80
CA ILE A 251 -2.21 2.09 1.79
C ILE A 251 -2.39 2.78 3.15
N LEU A 252 -3.05 3.95 3.15
CA LEU A 252 -3.30 4.74 4.35
C LEU A 252 -4.48 5.69 4.14
N ARG A 253 -5.30 5.84 5.19
CA ARG A 253 -6.36 6.84 5.27
C ARG A 253 -6.16 7.70 6.51
N GLN A 254 -6.19 9.03 6.31
CA GLN A 254 -6.11 10.02 7.40
C GLN A 254 -7.31 10.95 7.32
N ALA A 255 -7.86 11.37 8.46
CA ALA A 255 -8.97 12.29 8.52
C ALA A 255 -8.62 13.50 9.37
N GLY A 256 -9.11 14.68 8.97
CA GLY A 256 -9.00 15.94 9.68
C GLY A 256 -10.31 16.72 9.67
N LYS A 257 -10.46 17.64 10.59
CA LYS A 257 -11.64 18.52 10.71
C LYS A 257 -11.22 19.96 10.95
N LEU A 258 -12.04 20.88 10.49
CA LEU A 258 -11.91 22.33 10.67
C LEU A 258 -13.29 22.91 10.99
N ALA A 259 -13.36 23.89 11.90
CA ALA A 259 -14.54 24.70 12.10
C ALA A 259 -14.36 26.03 11.37
N VAL A 260 -15.21 26.31 10.41
CA VAL A 260 -15.14 27.52 9.57
C VAL A 260 -16.33 28.43 9.86
N PRO A 261 -16.14 29.53 10.60
CA PRO A 261 -17.21 30.51 10.84
C PRO A 261 -17.41 31.37 9.58
N VAL A 262 -18.67 31.48 9.16
CA VAL A 262 -19.09 32.35 8.04
C VAL A 262 -20.12 33.33 8.53
N ARG A 263 -19.86 34.60 8.33
CA ARG A 263 -20.74 35.70 8.79
C ARG A 263 -21.50 36.32 7.61
N SER A 264 -22.65 36.94 7.88
CA SER A 264 -23.36 37.69 6.85
C SER A 264 -22.60 38.97 6.51
N SER A 265 -22.50 39.30 5.22
CA SER A 265 -22.12 40.65 4.79
C SER A 265 -23.34 41.57 4.86
N LYS A 266 -23.23 42.71 5.50
CA LYS A 266 -24.24 43.80 5.45
C LYS A 266 -23.65 44.93 4.62
N THR A 267 -24.33 45.31 3.57
CA THR A 267 -24.00 46.53 2.81
C THR A 267 -24.63 47.72 3.53
N VAL A 268 -23.82 48.69 3.95
CA VAL A 268 -24.30 49.93 4.49
C VAL A 268 -24.08 51.00 3.38
N LEU A 269 -25.17 51.58 2.90
CA LEU A 269 -25.09 52.76 2.01
C LEU A 269 -24.79 53.98 2.90
N ILE A 270 -23.61 54.60 2.67
CA ILE A 270 -23.25 55.86 3.29
C ILE A 270 -23.63 56.94 2.23
N SER A 271 -24.67 57.75 2.55
CA SER A 271 -24.94 58.95 1.78
C SER A 271 -23.92 60.05 2.14
N HIS A 272 -23.22 60.56 1.18
CA HIS A 272 -22.35 61.74 1.32
C HIS A 272 -23.16 63.04 1.09
#